data_7a46b2a6fcf615197cf91d29398580af
#
_entry.id   7a46b2a6fcf615197cf91d29398580af
#
_cell.length_a   1.000
_cell.length_b   1.000
_cell.length_c   1.000
_cell.angle_alpha   90.00
_cell.angle_beta   90.00
_cell.angle_gamma   90.00
#
_symmetry.space_group_name_H-M   'P 1'
#
loop_
_entity.id
_entity.type
_entity.pdbx_description
1 polymer ?
#
loop_
_entity_poly.entity_id
_entity_poly.type
_entity_poly.pdbx_seq_one_letter_code
_entity_poly.pdbx_strand_id
1 'polypeptide(L)'
;FSLLKNSFRQNPDYVIVGEVRGKEAFVLFQGMASGHSSIGTVHADSVDTLIKRLETPPIELSPTLINILDSVAIMTHAVIGKQETGKLREIVEIVNVDDKGNALTNTPFMWNATEDAFYFKQNIKVFEKISKRYGIQVQKLYQELGLRSRLLYEMQKRKILDFEQTQRLINQYHKNP
;
A
#
# COMPACT_ATOMS: atom_id res chain seq x y z
N PHE A 1 -5.09 19.91 9.34
CA PHE A 1 -4.11 20.38 8.36
C PHE A 1 -2.78 20.75 9.02
N SER A 2 -2.77 21.60 10.04
CA SER A 2 -1.55 22.00 10.78
C SER A 2 -0.89 20.83 11.51
N LEU A 3 -1.66 19.91 12.09
CA LEU A 3 -1.13 18.72 12.77
C LEU A 3 -0.32 17.83 11.82
N LEU A 4 -0.81 17.57 10.62
CA LEU A 4 -0.11 16.77 9.62
C LEU A 4 1.21 17.44 9.18
N LYS A 5 1.23 18.79 9.00
CA LYS A 5 2.47 19.51 8.72
C LYS A 5 3.48 19.43 9.88
N ASN A 6 2.99 19.47 11.11
CA ASN A 6 3.84 19.37 12.30
C ASN A 6 4.37 17.94 12.49
N SER A 7 3.60 16.89 12.14
CA SER A 7 4.09 15.52 12.25
C SER A 7 5.34 15.27 11.39
N PHE A 8 5.37 15.78 10.16
CA PHE A 8 6.56 15.67 9.29
C PHE A 8 7.82 16.35 9.87
N ARG A 9 7.64 17.42 10.66
CA ARG A 9 8.77 18.11 11.32
C ARG A 9 9.37 17.31 12.49
N GLN A 10 8.64 16.33 13.01
CA GLN A 10 9.12 15.42 14.06
C GLN A 10 9.95 14.27 13.51
N ASN A 11 10.16 14.22 12.18
CA ASN A 11 10.89 13.16 11.48
C ASN A 11 10.41 11.74 11.84
N PRO A 12 9.11 11.44 11.71
CA PRO A 12 8.58 10.12 12.04
C PRO A 12 9.03 9.09 10.99
N ASP A 13 9.15 7.83 11.40
CA ASP A 13 9.41 6.72 10.50
C ASP A 13 8.24 6.47 9.54
N TYR A 14 7.01 6.65 10.04
CA TYR A 14 5.77 6.50 9.28
C TYR A 14 4.76 7.59 9.61
N VAL A 15 4.07 8.07 8.59
CA VAL A 15 2.89 8.93 8.73
C VAL A 15 1.65 8.18 8.27
N ILE A 16 0.70 7.97 9.16
CA ILE A 16 -0.54 7.24 8.85
C ILE A 16 -1.71 8.22 8.95
N VAL A 17 -2.41 8.45 7.84
CA VAL A 17 -3.60 9.31 7.77
C VAL A 17 -4.83 8.43 7.64
N GLY A 18 -5.72 8.51 8.64
CA GLY A 18 -6.90 7.67 8.71
C GLY A 18 -7.82 7.79 7.49
N GLU A 19 -7.98 9.01 6.96
CA GLU A 19 -8.72 9.26 5.73
C GLU A 19 -8.28 10.56 5.07
N VAL A 20 -8.19 10.54 3.75
CA VAL A 20 -7.85 11.70 2.90
C VAL A 20 -9.08 12.09 2.09
N ARG A 21 -9.60 13.31 2.33
CA ARG A 21 -10.82 13.83 1.68
C ARG A 21 -10.63 15.15 0.96
N GLY A 22 -9.62 15.92 1.33
CA GLY A 22 -9.44 17.30 0.88
C GLY A 22 -7.97 17.71 0.79
N LYS A 23 -7.71 18.97 1.10
CA LYS A 23 -6.37 19.61 0.93
C LYS A 23 -5.25 18.99 1.76
N GLU A 24 -5.54 18.17 2.78
CA GLU A 24 -4.55 17.38 3.51
C GLU A 24 -3.80 16.40 2.61
N ALA A 25 -4.42 15.95 1.50
CA ALA A 25 -3.77 15.14 0.49
C ALA A 25 -2.47 15.79 -0.02
N PHE A 26 -2.51 17.09 -0.32
CA PHE A 26 -1.35 17.83 -0.80
C PHE A 26 -0.17 17.75 0.19
N VAL A 27 -0.45 17.93 1.49
CA VAL A 27 0.59 17.84 2.53
C VAL A 27 1.12 16.42 2.67
N LEU A 28 0.25 15.41 2.60
CA LEU A 28 0.63 14.00 2.64
C LEU A 28 1.56 13.65 1.48
N PHE A 29 1.18 14.01 0.26
CA PHE A 29 1.98 13.73 -0.95
C PHE A 29 3.29 14.51 -0.97
N GLN A 30 3.33 15.75 -0.48
CA GLN A 30 4.60 16.47 -0.29
C GLN A 30 5.51 15.77 0.74
N GLY A 31 4.95 15.23 1.82
CA GLY A 31 5.69 14.44 2.78
C GLY A 31 6.28 13.18 2.15
N MET A 32 5.50 12.45 1.34
CA MET A 32 5.98 11.30 0.55
C MET A 32 7.10 11.72 -0.41
N ALA A 33 6.94 12.85 -1.12
CA ALA A 33 7.95 13.41 -2.02
C ALA A 33 9.28 13.74 -1.30
N SER A 34 9.19 14.14 -0.04
CA SER A 34 10.34 14.44 0.82
C SER A 34 10.97 13.18 1.44
N GLY A 35 10.46 11.98 1.11
CA GLY A 35 11.02 10.70 1.55
C GLY A 35 10.38 10.09 2.80
N HIS A 36 9.31 10.68 3.35
CA HIS A 36 8.61 10.10 4.49
C HIS A 36 7.69 8.95 4.04
N SER A 37 7.87 7.77 4.63
CA SER A 37 6.97 6.65 4.40
C SER A 37 5.57 6.99 4.92
N SER A 38 4.57 6.93 4.06
CA SER A 38 3.22 7.36 4.42
C SER A 38 2.16 6.40 3.91
N ILE A 39 1.10 6.24 4.70
CA ILE A 39 -0.06 5.42 4.39
C ILE A 39 -1.32 6.28 4.63
N GLY A 40 -2.26 6.21 3.72
CA GLY A 40 -3.56 6.86 3.86
C GLY A 40 -4.68 6.03 3.27
N THR A 41 -5.92 6.30 3.65
CA THR A 41 -7.10 5.70 3.03
C THR A 41 -7.90 6.75 2.26
N VAL A 42 -8.49 6.33 1.16
CA VAL A 42 -9.35 7.15 0.31
C VAL A 42 -10.55 6.31 -0.12
N HIS A 43 -11.73 6.90 -0.14
CA HIS A 43 -12.90 6.24 -0.73
C HIS A 43 -12.82 6.33 -2.26
N ALA A 44 -12.42 5.23 -2.90
CA ALA A 44 -12.43 5.05 -4.35
C ALA A 44 -12.59 3.56 -4.66
N ASP A 45 -13.28 3.23 -5.74
CA ASP A 45 -13.55 1.85 -6.16
C ASP A 45 -12.49 1.30 -7.13
N SER A 46 -11.69 2.18 -7.70
CA SER A 46 -10.66 1.85 -8.68
C SER A 46 -9.50 2.86 -8.63
N VAL A 47 -8.37 2.50 -9.24
CA VAL A 47 -7.23 3.42 -9.38
C VAL A 47 -7.60 4.63 -10.25
N ASP A 48 -8.36 4.43 -11.32
CA ASP A 48 -8.78 5.53 -12.19
C ASP A 48 -9.67 6.53 -11.44
N THR A 49 -10.62 6.04 -10.63
CA THR A 49 -11.45 6.88 -9.77
C THR A 49 -10.61 7.61 -8.71
N LEU A 50 -9.63 6.92 -8.12
CA LEU A 50 -8.69 7.53 -7.18
C LEU A 50 -7.92 8.68 -7.82
N ILE A 51 -7.31 8.47 -8.98
CA ILE A 51 -6.52 9.49 -9.68
C ILE A 51 -7.38 10.71 -10.02
N LYS A 52 -8.56 10.49 -10.63
CA LYS A 52 -9.50 11.58 -10.93
C LYS A 52 -9.87 12.37 -9.68
N ARG A 53 -10.08 11.70 -8.55
CA ARG A 53 -10.38 12.35 -7.28
C ARG A 53 -9.20 13.15 -6.73
N LEU A 54 -7.97 12.66 -6.91
CA LEU A 54 -6.76 13.37 -6.52
C LEU A 54 -6.50 14.61 -7.39
N GLU A 55 -6.83 14.58 -8.68
CA GLU A 55 -6.63 15.68 -9.63
C GLU A 55 -7.71 16.78 -9.55
N THR A 56 -8.90 16.44 -9.04
CA THR A 56 -10.03 17.36 -9.03
C THR A 56 -10.22 18.08 -7.68
N PRO A 57 -10.92 19.24 -7.64
CA PRO A 57 -11.27 19.90 -6.38
C PRO A 57 -12.01 18.95 -5.42
N PRO A 58 -11.74 19.02 -4.10
CA PRO A 58 -10.92 20.02 -3.39
C PRO A 58 -9.42 19.67 -3.25
N ILE A 59 -8.94 18.56 -3.85
CA ILE A 59 -7.59 18.02 -3.66
C ILE A 59 -6.60 18.66 -4.62
N GLU A 60 -6.84 18.61 -5.93
CA GLU A 60 -6.09 19.27 -7.01
C GLU A 60 -4.57 18.96 -7.03
N LEU A 61 -4.19 17.68 -6.93
CA LEU A 61 -2.80 17.26 -7.07
C LEU A 61 -2.39 17.24 -8.54
N SER A 62 -1.13 17.63 -8.79
CA SER A 62 -0.52 17.44 -10.11
C SER A 62 -0.19 15.98 -10.39
N PRO A 63 -0.20 15.52 -11.67
CA PRO A 63 0.26 14.17 -12.03
C PRO A 63 1.64 13.83 -11.49
N THR A 64 2.56 14.81 -11.45
CA THR A 64 3.90 14.67 -10.88
C THR A 64 3.88 14.26 -9.41
N LEU A 65 2.96 14.83 -8.61
CA LEU A 65 2.80 14.43 -7.21
C LEU A 65 2.14 13.06 -7.09
N ILE A 66 1.16 12.74 -7.93
CA ILE A 66 0.49 11.45 -7.93
C ILE A 66 1.47 10.32 -8.28
N ASN A 67 2.45 10.56 -9.15
CA ASN A 67 3.52 9.63 -9.51
C ASN A 67 4.43 9.20 -8.34
N ILE A 68 4.33 9.87 -7.19
CA ILE A 68 5.06 9.48 -5.97
C ILE A 68 4.39 8.29 -5.28
N LEU A 69 3.11 8.06 -5.54
CA LEU A 69 2.36 6.94 -4.99
C LEU A 69 2.89 5.62 -5.56
N ASP A 70 3.39 4.75 -4.71
CA ASP A 70 3.96 3.48 -5.13
C ASP A 70 2.90 2.42 -5.41
N SER A 71 1.91 2.29 -4.50
CA SER A 71 0.91 1.24 -4.61
C SER A 71 -0.41 1.60 -3.94
N VAL A 72 -1.48 1.00 -4.42
CA VAL A 72 -2.85 1.11 -3.92
C VAL A 72 -3.38 -0.28 -3.58
N ALA A 73 -3.80 -0.49 -2.34
CA ALA A 73 -4.53 -1.68 -1.92
C ALA A 73 -6.03 -1.41 -2.02
N ILE A 74 -6.72 -2.09 -2.92
CA ILE A 74 -8.15 -1.92 -3.13
C ILE A 74 -8.91 -2.96 -2.31
N MET A 75 -9.68 -2.47 -1.34
CA MET A 75 -10.53 -3.28 -0.49
C MET A 75 -11.94 -3.37 -1.06
N THR A 76 -12.60 -4.49 -0.85
CA THR A 76 -13.99 -4.70 -1.25
C THR A 76 -14.77 -5.44 -0.18
N HIS A 77 -16.09 -5.23 -0.14
CA HIS A 77 -16.99 -6.08 0.58
C HIS A 77 -17.38 -7.26 -0.30
N ALA A 78 -17.31 -8.46 0.24
CA ALA A 78 -17.67 -9.67 -0.45
C ALA A 78 -18.60 -10.50 0.42
N VAL A 79 -19.55 -11.21 -0.22
CA VAL A 79 -20.40 -12.20 0.43
C VAL A 79 -19.86 -13.58 0.06
N ILE A 80 -19.34 -14.32 1.04
CA ILE A 80 -18.86 -15.69 0.86
C ILE A 80 -19.78 -16.62 1.61
N GLY A 81 -20.54 -17.40 0.85
CA GLY A 81 -21.64 -18.20 1.43
C GLY A 81 -22.72 -17.30 2.04
N LYS A 82 -22.81 -17.24 3.37
CA LYS A 82 -23.77 -16.41 4.12
C LYS A 82 -23.09 -15.30 4.94
N GLN A 83 -21.78 -15.13 4.81
CA GLN A 83 -21.02 -14.17 5.62
C GLN A 83 -20.54 -13.01 4.76
N GLU A 84 -20.81 -11.79 5.24
CA GLU A 84 -20.19 -10.59 4.71
C GLU A 84 -18.79 -10.43 5.29
N THR A 85 -17.83 -10.16 4.43
CA THR A 85 -16.42 -9.97 4.83
C THR A 85 -15.74 -8.91 3.98
N GLY A 86 -14.78 -8.20 4.58
CA GLY A 86 -13.86 -7.36 3.84
C GLY A 86 -12.76 -8.22 3.18
N LYS A 87 -12.53 -8.03 1.89
CA LYS A 87 -11.45 -8.68 1.14
C LYS A 87 -10.52 -7.65 0.52
N LEU A 88 -9.24 -7.97 0.48
CA LEU A 88 -8.31 -7.27 -0.40
C LEU A 88 -8.58 -7.75 -1.83
N ARG A 89 -9.14 -6.86 -2.67
CA ARG A 89 -9.44 -7.18 -4.07
C ARG A 89 -8.17 -7.29 -4.90
N GLU A 90 -7.31 -6.30 -4.78
CA GLU A 90 -6.06 -6.24 -5.56
C GLU A 90 -5.06 -5.27 -4.94
N ILE A 91 -3.78 -5.47 -5.25
CA ILE A 91 -2.73 -4.48 -5.03
C ILE A 91 -2.30 -4.00 -6.40
N VAL A 92 -2.44 -2.70 -6.64
CA VAL A 92 -2.11 -2.04 -7.90
C VAL A 92 -0.92 -1.11 -7.68
N GLU A 93 0.15 -1.31 -8.41
CA GLU A 93 1.32 -0.42 -8.42
C GLU A 93 1.13 0.67 -9.47
N ILE A 94 1.42 1.91 -9.10
CA ILE A 94 1.43 3.05 -10.02
C ILE A 94 2.81 3.11 -10.67
N VAL A 95 2.87 2.83 -11.97
CA VAL A 95 4.12 2.87 -12.74
C VAL A 95 4.36 4.28 -13.27
N ASN A 96 3.31 4.90 -13.80
CA ASN A 96 3.33 6.28 -14.30
C ASN A 96 1.91 6.83 -14.41
N VAL A 97 1.74 8.13 -14.20
CA VAL A 97 0.53 8.89 -14.53
C VAL A 97 0.94 9.98 -15.52
N ASP A 98 0.32 10.04 -16.68
CA ASP A 98 0.59 11.05 -17.70
C ASP A 98 -0.08 12.38 -17.37
N ASP A 99 0.23 13.43 -18.16
CA ASP A 99 -0.33 14.78 -17.97
C ASP A 99 -1.85 14.84 -18.24
N LYS A 100 -2.45 13.78 -18.77
CA LYS A 100 -3.90 13.64 -19.01
C LYS A 100 -4.59 12.85 -17.91
N GLY A 101 -3.85 12.44 -16.87
CA GLY A 101 -4.38 11.63 -15.78
C GLY A 101 -4.54 10.13 -16.10
N ASN A 102 -3.99 9.65 -17.23
CA ASN A 102 -4.02 8.22 -17.51
C ASN A 102 -2.91 7.50 -16.74
N ALA A 103 -3.28 6.44 -16.02
CA ALA A 103 -2.34 5.65 -15.26
C ALA A 103 -1.84 4.43 -16.03
N LEU A 104 -0.53 4.27 -16.09
CA LEU A 104 0.10 2.99 -16.38
C LEU A 104 0.27 2.25 -15.06
N THR A 105 -0.34 1.09 -14.93
CA THR A 105 -0.36 0.32 -13.69
C THR A 105 0.18 -1.09 -13.87
N ASN A 106 0.58 -1.71 -12.77
CA ASN A 106 0.88 -3.13 -12.67
C ASN A 106 0.10 -3.72 -11.48
N THR A 107 -0.52 -4.88 -11.65
CA THR A 107 -1.32 -5.53 -10.61
C THR A 107 -0.69 -6.89 -10.26
N PRO A 108 0.27 -6.92 -9.31
CA PRO A 108 0.94 -8.17 -8.94
C PRO A 108 0.07 -9.11 -8.11
N PHE A 109 -0.92 -8.59 -7.37
CA PHE A 109 -1.81 -9.40 -6.52
C PHE A 109 -3.26 -9.11 -6.86
N MET A 110 -4.05 -10.16 -7.04
CA MET A 110 -5.48 -10.09 -7.37
C MET A 110 -6.24 -11.22 -6.72
N TRP A 111 -7.40 -10.91 -6.16
CA TRP A 111 -8.36 -11.88 -5.66
C TRP A 111 -9.36 -12.26 -6.76
N ASN A 112 -9.59 -13.55 -6.94
CA ASN A 112 -10.66 -14.08 -7.78
C ASN A 112 -11.86 -14.40 -6.89
N ALA A 113 -12.95 -13.67 -7.07
CA ALA A 113 -14.16 -13.83 -6.26
C ALA A 113 -14.86 -15.17 -6.50
N THR A 114 -14.77 -15.74 -7.72
CA THR A 114 -15.43 -17.01 -8.07
C THR A 114 -14.80 -18.20 -7.36
N GLU A 115 -13.47 -18.18 -7.22
CA GLU A 115 -12.69 -19.28 -6.63
C GLU A 115 -12.32 -19.02 -5.17
N ASP A 116 -12.60 -17.78 -4.66
CA ASP A 116 -12.09 -17.25 -3.39
C ASP A 116 -10.58 -17.47 -3.23
N ALA A 117 -9.82 -17.25 -4.31
CA ALA A 117 -8.39 -17.48 -4.37
C ALA A 117 -7.62 -16.21 -4.72
N PHE A 118 -6.40 -16.10 -4.18
CA PHE A 118 -5.48 -15.01 -4.51
C PHE A 118 -4.48 -15.48 -5.55
N TYR A 119 -4.28 -14.66 -6.58
CA TYR A 119 -3.28 -14.87 -7.61
C TYR A 119 -2.14 -13.90 -7.45
N PHE A 120 -0.92 -14.42 -7.57
CA PHE A 120 0.31 -13.65 -7.54
C PHE A 120 1.04 -13.74 -8.88
N LYS A 121 1.15 -12.61 -9.56
CA LYS A 121 2.03 -12.46 -10.73
C LYS A 121 3.42 -12.05 -10.21
N GLN A 122 4.43 -12.87 -10.44
CA GLN A 122 5.81 -12.62 -9.97
C GLN A 122 6.48 -11.44 -10.71
N ASN A 123 5.84 -10.27 -10.69
CA ASN A 123 6.31 -9.04 -11.32
C ASN A 123 5.93 -7.85 -10.44
N ILE A 124 6.75 -7.55 -9.44
CA ILE A 124 6.55 -6.42 -8.53
C ILE A 124 7.46 -5.27 -8.96
N LYS A 125 6.88 -4.19 -9.49
CA LYS A 125 7.62 -3.01 -9.97
C LYS A 125 8.23 -2.18 -8.83
N VAL A 126 7.59 -2.15 -7.68
CA VAL A 126 8.15 -1.51 -6.47
C VAL A 126 9.47 -2.16 -6.07
N PHE A 127 9.65 -3.47 -6.27
CA PHE A 127 10.93 -4.14 -5.99
C PHE A 127 12.06 -3.63 -6.90
N GLU A 128 11.77 -3.30 -8.14
CA GLU A 128 12.75 -2.67 -9.04
C GLU A 128 13.16 -1.27 -8.54
N LYS A 129 12.19 -0.48 -8.02
CA LYS A 129 12.46 0.83 -7.40
C LYS A 129 13.34 0.69 -6.15
N ILE A 130 13.01 -0.26 -5.25
CA ILE A 130 13.78 -0.55 -4.03
C ILE A 130 15.20 -1.01 -4.39
N SER A 131 15.32 -1.93 -5.34
CA SER A 131 16.61 -2.45 -5.82
C SER A 131 17.53 -1.32 -6.31
N LYS A 132 17.01 -0.43 -7.15
CA LYS A 132 17.76 0.73 -7.66
C LYS A 132 18.15 1.71 -6.56
N ARG A 133 17.25 1.97 -5.60
CA ARG A 133 17.47 2.97 -4.53
C ARG A 133 18.46 2.49 -3.48
N TYR A 134 18.41 1.22 -3.11
CA TYR A 134 19.17 0.67 -1.97
C TYR A 134 20.24 -0.35 -2.35
N GLY A 135 20.40 -0.68 -3.64
CA GLY A 135 21.39 -1.65 -4.10
C GLY A 135 21.05 -3.10 -3.71
N ILE A 136 19.79 -3.39 -3.36
CA ILE A 136 19.35 -4.73 -2.95
C ILE A 136 18.95 -5.53 -4.19
N GLN A 137 19.44 -6.75 -4.33
CA GLN A 137 19.05 -7.63 -5.43
C GLN A 137 17.55 -7.95 -5.36
N VAL A 138 16.87 -7.90 -6.49
CA VAL A 138 15.41 -8.17 -6.58
C VAL A 138 15.07 -9.57 -6.05
N GLN A 139 15.92 -10.57 -6.31
CA GLN A 139 15.74 -11.93 -5.77
C GLN A 139 15.69 -11.96 -4.24
N LYS A 140 16.51 -11.16 -3.56
CA LYS A 140 16.46 -11.06 -2.09
C LYS A 140 15.13 -10.48 -1.60
N LEU A 141 14.56 -9.51 -2.33
CA LEU A 141 13.26 -8.95 -1.99
C LEU A 141 12.12 -9.99 -2.14
N TYR A 142 12.19 -10.84 -3.17
CA TYR A 142 11.24 -11.97 -3.31
C TYR A 142 11.43 -13.02 -2.22
N GLN A 143 12.67 -13.33 -1.84
CA GLN A 143 12.96 -14.24 -0.73
C GLN A 143 12.38 -13.70 0.59
N GLU A 144 12.62 -12.42 0.86
CA GLU A 144 12.08 -11.74 2.04
C GLU A 144 10.54 -11.74 2.05
N LEU A 145 9.89 -11.46 0.93
CA LEU A 145 8.44 -11.57 0.79
C LEU A 145 7.96 -12.99 1.14
N GLY A 146 8.65 -14.01 0.65
CA GLY A 146 8.32 -15.41 0.94
C GLY A 146 8.47 -15.76 2.43
N LEU A 147 9.53 -15.28 3.09
CA LEU A 147 9.75 -15.50 4.51
C LEU A 147 8.67 -14.83 5.37
N ARG A 148 8.33 -13.56 5.08
CA ARG A 148 7.24 -12.84 5.77
C ARG A 148 5.89 -13.51 5.56
N SER A 149 5.61 -13.94 4.34
CA SER A 149 4.37 -14.66 4.03
C SER A 149 4.27 -15.97 4.81
N ARG A 150 5.38 -16.72 4.91
CA ARG A 150 5.45 -17.96 5.70
C ARG A 150 5.24 -17.69 7.19
N LEU A 151 5.84 -16.64 7.74
CA LEU A 151 5.64 -16.24 9.14
C LEU A 151 4.16 -15.99 9.42
N LEU A 152 3.50 -15.16 8.60
CA LEU A 152 2.08 -14.85 8.76
C LEU A 152 1.19 -16.09 8.62
N TYR A 153 1.51 -16.97 7.67
CA TYR A 153 0.79 -18.23 7.50
C TYR A 153 0.90 -19.16 8.72
N GLU A 154 2.13 -19.30 9.27
CA GLU A 154 2.33 -20.10 10.49
C GLU A 154 1.62 -19.50 11.71
N MET A 155 1.59 -18.19 11.83
CA MET A 155 0.85 -17.50 12.90
C MET A 155 -0.66 -17.79 12.78
N GLN A 156 -1.21 -17.66 11.57
CA GLN A 156 -2.61 -17.98 11.30
C GLN A 156 -2.94 -19.45 11.62
N LYS A 157 -2.11 -20.38 11.16
CA LYS A 157 -2.27 -21.81 11.40
C LYS A 157 -2.28 -22.16 12.89
N ARG A 158 -1.41 -21.48 13.66
CA ARG A 158 -1.34 -21.66 15.13
C ARG A 158 -2.37 -20.82 15.89
N LYS A 159 -3.25 -20.11 15.21
CA LYS A 159 -4.27 -19.22 15.80
C LYS A 159 -3.67 -18.15 16.73
N ILE A 160 -2.48 -17.67 16.40
CA ILE A 160 -1.85 -16.55 17.12
C ILE A 160 -2.49 -15.26 16.59
N LEU A 161 -3.52 -14.78 17.28
CA LEU A 161 -4.32 -13.60 16.91
C LEU A 161 -4.20 -12.48 17.97
N ASP A 162 -3.58 -12.78 19.10
CA ASP A 162 -3.34 -11.82 20.14
C ASP A 162 -2.29 -10.78 19.73
N PHE A 163 -2.55 -9.51 20.06
CA PHE A 163 -1.69 -8.41 19.64
C PHE A 163 -0.26 -8.54 20.19
N GLU A 164 -0.11 -8.85 21.48
CA GLU A 164 1.22 -8.91 22.11
C GLU A 164 2.06 -10.07 21.58
N GLN A 165 1.45 -11.25 21.39
CA GLN A 165 2.13 -12.42 20.83
C GLN A 165 2.54 -12.16 19.38
N THR A 166 1.64 -11.58 18.58
CA THR A 166 1.90 -11.17 17.20
C THR A 166 3.08 -10.20 17.14
N GLN A 167 3.07 -9.15 17.97
CA GLN A 167 4.12 -8.16 18.02
C GLN A 167 5.48 -8.76 18.42
N ARG A 168 5.49 -9.67 19.40
CA ARG A 168 6.72 -10.37 19.82
C ARG A 168 7.33 -11.18 18.69
N LEU A 169 6.53 -11.93 17.94
CA LEU A 169 7.01 -12.74 16.82
C LEU A 169 7.55 -11.88 15.66
N ILE A 170 6.85 -10.80 15.33
CA ILE A 170 7.33 -9.84 14.33
C ILE A 170 8.66 -9.21 14.76
N ASN A 171 8.77 -8.79 16.03
CA ASN A 171 10.01 -8.23 16.57
C ASN A 171 11.16 -9.25 16.58
N GLN A 172 10.88 -10.52 16.90
CA GLN A 172 11.88 -11.60 16.83
C GLN A 172 12.37 -11.82 15.40
N TYR A 173 11.44 -11.84 14.44
CA TYR A 173 11.80 -11.96 13.03
C TYR A 173 12.73 -10.85 12.56
N HIS A 174 12.47 -9.59 12.95
CA HIS A 174 13.33 -8.46 12.57
C HIS A 174 14.69 -8.44 13.26
N LYS A 175 14.82 -9.06 14.44
CA LYS A 175 16.11 -9.17 15.15
C LYS A 175 16.99 -10.30 14.62
N ASN A 176 16.37 -11.37 14.15
CA ASN A 176 17.05 -12.57 13.64
C ASN A 176 16.29 -13.06 12.38
N PRO A 177 16.45 -12.35 11.24
CA PRO A 177 15.75 -12.67 9.99
C PRO A 177 16.22 -13.98 9.35
#